data_5ecb7c44192381149cee7e1cba74a1b2
#
_entry.id   5ecb7c44192381149cee7e1cba74a1b2
#
_cell.length_a   1.000
_cell.length_b   1.000
_cell.length_c   1.000
_cell.angle_alpha   90.00
_cell.angle_beta   90.00
_cell.angle_gamma   90.00
#
_symmetry.space_group_name_H-M   'P 1'
#
loop_
_entity.id
_entity.type
_entity.pdbx_description
1 polymer ?
#
loop_
_entity_poly.entity_id
_entity_poly.type
_entity_poly.pdbx_seq_one_letter_code
_entity_poly.pdbx_strand_id
1 'polypeptide(L)'
;MPTPAKHHRATGRVTLNDVAHAAGVSPITVSRALRGERAVDPALVERVLQASNKLGYVPDPAARALASQRSTQVPVLVPLLSNALFVDVLEAVHRTLLPHGYQPMIGVTHYDPQEEEQLLRSYLAHRPAGLLLTGFDRTEAARQMIAGSGVPCVYLMELTQAPNVYCVGFSQTEAGHAITEHLVQRGRQRIAFVAAQLDPRTMQRAEGYRRCLREAGRYDPKLELLSPQPSSMRLGGELLEELLRTRPGVDAVFFCNDDLAQGGLLAA
;
A
#
# COMPACT_ATOMS: atom_id res chain seq x y z
N MET A 1 -23.83 -4.55 54.61
CA MET A 1 -22.78 -4.58 53.61
C MET A 1 -23.43 -4.77 52.24
N PRO A 2 -23.40 -3.79 51.34
CA PRO A 2 -23.97 -3.98 50.00
C PRO A 2 -23.04 -4.81 49.17
N THR A 3 -23.56 -5.89 48.57
CA THR A 3 -22.90 -6.79 47.64
C THR A 3 -22.46 -6.01 46.41
N PRO A 4 -21.19 -6.17 45.91
CA PRO A 4 -20.76 -5.49 44.67
C PRO A 4 -21.52 -6.06 43.49
N ALA A 5 -22.16 -5.19 42.73
CA ALA A 5 -22.85 -5.53 41.50
C ALA A 5 -21.86 -6.17 40.54
N LYS A 6 -22.06 -7.46 40.22
CA LYS A 6 -21.33 -8.19 39.16
C LYS A 6 -21.73 -7.59 37.80
N HIS A 7 -20.91 -6.67 37.28
CA HIS A 7 -21.03 -6.30 35.90
C HIS A 7 -20.63 -7.51 35.04
N HIS A 8 -21.57 -8.08 34.30
CA HIS A 8 -21.34 -9.11 33.32
C HIS A 8 -20.43 -8.57 32.21
N ARG A 9 -19.15 -8.90 32.29
CA ARG A 9 -18.18 -8.59 31.24
C ARG A 9 -18.23 -9.71 30.20
N ALA A 10 -18.77 -9.43 29.03
CA ALA A 10 -18.79 -10.39 27.92
C ALA A 10 -17.36 -10.78 27.41
N THR A 11 -16.32 -9.95 27.70
CA THR A 11 -14.97 -10.13 27.15
C THR A 11 -13.85 -10.24 28.18
N GLY A 12 -14.11 -10.03 29.47
CA GLY A 12 -13.07 -10.03 30.53
C GLY A 12 -12.06 -8.86 30.47
N ARG A 13 -12.18 -7.94 29.49
CA ARG A 13 -11.29 -6.80 29.34
C ARG A 13 -11.65 -5.64 30.27
N VAL A 14 -10.62 -4.93 30.74
CA VAL A 14 -10.81 -3.66 31.47
C VAL A 14 -11.49 -2.65 30.55
N THR A 15 -12.52 -1.99 31.08
CA THR A 15 -13.32 -1.02 30.32
C THR A 15 -13.02 0.40 30.77
N LEU A 16 -13.45 1.39 29.98
CA LEU A 16 -13.41 2.81 30.35
C LEU A 16 -14.17 3.08 31.66
N ASN A 17 -15.26 2.35 31.94
CA ASN A 17 -16.00 2.45 33.17
C ASN A 17 -15.22 1.96 34.41
N ASP A 18 -14.37 0.93 34.25
CA ASP A 18 -13.52 0.46 35.35
C ASP A 18 -12.46 1.50 35.71
N VAL A 19 -11.88 2.17 34.71
CA VAL A 19 -10.94 3.29 34.92
C VAL A 19 -11.66 4.47 35.61
N ALA A 20 -12.87 4.79 35.17
CA ALA A 20 -13.68 5.85 35.76
C ALA A 20 -13.97 5.60 37.26
N HIS A 21 -14.34 4.35 37.59
CA HIS A 21 -14.56 3.95 38.97
C HIS A 21 -13.25 4.03 39.80
N ALA A 22 -12.14 3.53 39.28
CA ALA A 22 -10.85 3.55 39.96
C ALA A 22 -10.29 4.97 40.16
N ALA A 23 -10.52 5.87 39.20
CA ALA A 23 -10.09 7.26 39.25
C ALA A 23 -11.08 8.17 39.98
N GLY A 24 -12.27 7.68 40.36
CA GLY A 24 -13.33 8.50 41.03
C GLY A 24 -13.87 9.65 40.18
N VAL A 25 -14.02 9.41 38.86
CA VAL A 25 -14.51 10.40 37.88
C VAL A 25 -15.55 9.78 36.94
N SER A 26 -16.21 10.61 36.14
CA SER A 26 -17.15 10.10 35.13
C SER A 26 -16.43 9.46 33.94
N PRO A 27 -17.04 8.50 33.21
CA PRO A 27 -16.48 7.93 32.01
C PRO A 27 -16.13 8.97 30.94
N ILE A 28 -16.93 10.03 30.84
CA ILE A 28 -16.68 11.15 29.92
C ILE A 28 -15.39 11.89 30.31
N THR A 29 -15.16 12.09 31.63
CA THR A 29 -13.94 12.72 32.15
C THR A 29 -12.70 11.84 31.80
N VAL A 30 -12.78 10.52 31.98
CA VAL A 30 -11.72 9.58 31.58
C VAL A 30 -11.44 9.71 30.09
N SER A 31 -12.48 9.68 29.26
CA SER A 31 -12.34 9.79 27.81
C SER A 31 -11.65 11.09 27.39
N ARG A 32 -12.02 12.24 28.01
CA ARG A 32 -11.41 13.55 27.74
C ARG A 32 -9.97 13.63 28.23
N ALA A 33 -9.68 13.12 29.42
CA ALA A 33 -8.34 13.07 29.98
C ALA A 33 -7.39 12.25 29.11
N LEU A 34 -7.81 11.06 28.68
CA LEU A 34 -6.99 10.18 27.80
C LEU A 34 -6.77 10.74 26.39
N ARG A 35 -7.63 11.70 25.96
CA ARG A 35 -7.46 12.41 24.68
C ARG A 35 -6.60 13.67 24.79
N GLY A 36 -6.18 14.06 25.99
CA GLY A 36 -5.40 15.26 26.21
C GLY A 36 -6.18 16.56 25.96
N GLU A 37 -7.51 16.54 26.17
CA GLU A 37 -8.34 17.74 26.01
C GLU A 37 -7.96 18.80 27.05
N ARG A 38 -7.63 20.02 26.61
CA ARG A 38 -7.18 21.13 27.47
C ARG A 38 -8.17 21.55 28.55
N ALA A 39 -9.45 21.17 28.44
CA ALA A 39 -10.52 21.50 29.41
C ALA A 39 -10.54 20.58 30.65
N VAL A 40 -9.61 19.62 30.76
CA VAL A 40 -9.54 18.72 31.94
C VAL A 40 -8.42 19.21 32.87
N ASP A 41 -8.72 19.29 34.15
CA ASP A 41 -7.76 19.64 35.19
C ASP A 41 -6.54 18.69 35.15
N PRO A 42 -5.30 19.21 35.16
CA PRO A 42 -4.08 18.39 35.10
C PRO A 42 -3.99 17.32 36.21
N ALA A 43 -4.47 17.62 37.42
CA ALA A 43 -4.52 16.67 38.54
C ALA A 43 -5.50 15.52 38.26
N LEU A 44 -6.60 15.77 37.55
CA LEU A 44 -7.52 14.75 37.11
C LEU A 44 -6.92 13.89 35.99
N VAL A 45 -6.21 14.51 35.08
CA VAL A 45 -5.50 13.78 34.00
C VAL A 45 -4.52 12.79 34.61
N GLU A 46 -3.65 13.25 35.52
CA GLU A 46 -2.66 12.40 36.19
C GLU A 46 -3.31 11.22 36.91
N ARG A 47 -4.38 11.47 37.66
CA ARG A 47 -5.14 10.44 38.40
C ARG A 47 -5.77 9.41 37.46
N VAL A 48 -6.29 9.84 36.30
CA VAL A 48 -6.85 8.96 35.29
C VAL A 48 -5.74 8.09 34.64
N LEU A 49 -4.59 8.70 34.31
CA LEU A 49 -3.45 7.97 33.73
C LEU A 49 -2.92 6.90 34.70
N GLN A 50 -2.78 7.23 35.99
CA GLN A 50 -2.36 6.27 37.02
C GLN A 50 -3.35 5.11 37.16
N ALA A 51 -4.66 5.38 37.19
CA ALA A 51 -5.69 4.35 37.24
C ALA A 51 -5.69 3.48 35.99
N SER A 52 -5.55 4.09 34.80
CA SER A 52 -5.46 3.40 33.52
C SER A 52 -4.26 2.43 33.48
N ASN A 53 -3.08 2.92 33.85
CA ASN A 53 -1.84 2.11 33.88
C ASN A 53 -1.93 0.97 34.90
N LYS A 54 -2.45 1.25 36.11
CA LYS A 54 -2.61 0.23 37.17
C LYS A 54 -3.56 -0.89 36.77
N LEU A 55 -4.61 -0.57 36.00
CA LEU A 55 -5.58 -1.56 35.52
C LEU A 55 -5.16 -2.25 34.22
N GLY A 56 -4.09 -1.78 33.55
CA GLY A 56 -3.72 -2.24 32.22
C GLY A 56 -4.78 -1.90 31.16
N TYR A 57 -5.45 -0.76 31.31
CA TYR A 57 -6.47 -0.35 30.36
C TYR A 57 -5.85 0.08 29.05
N VAL A 58 -6.29 -0.54 27.97
CA VAL A 58 -5.98 -0.11 26.61
C VAL A 58 -7.25 0.44 25.97
N PRO A 59 -7.25 1.72 25.54
CA PRO A 59 -8.42 2.30 24.86
C PRO A 59 -8.83 1.45 23.65
N ASP A 60 -10.12 1.15 23.54
CA ASP A 60 -10.66 0.42 22.40
C ASP A 60 -10.82 1.36 21.20
N PRO A 61 -10.05 1.14 20.09
CA PRO A 61 -10.14 1.96 18.89
C PRO A 61 -11.52 1.88 18.24
N ALA A 62 -12.22 0.73 18.32
CA ALA A 62 -13.54 0.56 17.74
C ALA A 62 -14.60 1.36 18.50
N ALA A 63 -14.56 1.32 19.83
CA ALA A 63 -15.44 2.16 20.67
C ALA A 63 -15.19 3.65 20.44
N ARG A 64 -13.92 4.04 20.26
CA ARG A 64 -13.54 5.42 19.94
C ARG A 64 -14.03 5.84 18.55
N ALA A 65 -13.86 4.99 17.55
CA ALA A 65 -14.33 5.25 16.19
C ALA A 65 -15.85 5.38 16.13
N LEU A 66 -16.58 4.53 16.87
CA LEU A 66 -18.03 4.60 16.97
C LEU A 66 -18.49 5.94 17.60
N ALA A 67 -17.85 6.36 18.69
CA ALA A 67 -18.20 7.60 19.40
C ALA A 67 -17.86 8.87 18.60
N SER A 68 -16.74 8.88 17.87
CA SER A 68 -16.26 10.02 17.07
C SER A 68 -16.71 9.99 15.62
N GLN A 69 -17.28 8.88 15.15
CA GLN A 69 -17.55 8.57 13.73
C GLN A 69 -16.29 8.68 12.83
N ARG A 70 -15.11 8.58 13.42
CA ARG A 70 -13.81 8.69 12.73
C ARG A 70 -12.89 7.58 13.20
N SER A 71 -12.33 6.84 12.23
CA SER A 71 -11.26 5.89 12.46
C SER A 71 -9.90 6.58 12.30
N THR A 72 -8.86 5.98 12.87
CA THR A 72 -7.46 6.37 12.63
C THR A 72 -6.77 5.39 11.68
N GLN A 73 -7.47 4.38 11.21
CA GLN A 73 -6.94 3.36 10.31
C GLN A 73 -6.81 3.90 8.89
N VAL A 74 -5.67 3.60 8.26
CA VAL A 74 -5.40 3.91 6.85
C VAL A 74 -4.96 2.63 6.15
N PRO A 75 -5.86 1.91 5.50
CA PRO A 75 -5.50 0.79 4.64
C PRO A 75 -4.53 1.21 3.53
N VAL A 76 -3.47 0.42 3.37
CA VAL A 76 -2.45 0.55 2.35
C VAL A 76 -2.43 -0.74 1.56
N LEU A 77 -2.93 -0.73 0.34
CA LEU A 77 -2.99 -1.92 -0.51
C LEU A 77 -1.79 -1.95 -1.46
N VAL A 78 -1.00 -3.00 -1.34
CA VAL A 78 0.18 -3.25 -2.18
C VAL A 78 0.09 -4.63 -2.82
N PRO A 79 0.65 -4.81 -4.03
CA PRO A 79 0.53 -6.11 -4.70
C PRO A 79 1.38 -7.20 -4.07
N LEU A 80 2.57 -6.89 -3.55
CA LEU A 80 3.50 -7.88 -2.98
C LEU A 80 4.28 -7.29 -1.81
N LEU A 81 4.72 -8.14 -0.89
CA LEU A 81 5.66 -7.79 0.18
C LEU A 81 7.11 -8.26 -0.11
N SER A 82 7.30 -9.08 -1.13
CA SER A 82 8.61 -9.61 -1.50
C SER A 82 9.47 -8.62 -2.29
N ASN A 83 8.87 -7.61 -2.91
CA ASN A 83 9.61 -6.61 -3.69
C ASN A 83 10.02 -5.44 -2.79
N ALA A 84 11.31 -5.09 -2.79
CA ALA A 84 11.91 -4.04 -1.96
C ALA A 84 11.23 -2.68 -2.15
N LEU A 85 10.77 -2.36 -3.37
CA LEU A 85 10.03 -1.14 -3.67
C LEU A 85 8.82 -0.93 -2.73
N PHE A 86 8.03 -1.98 -2.50
CA PHE A 86 6.85 -1.86 -1.63
C PHE A 86 7.24 -1.81 -0.15
N VAL A 87 8.35 -2.44 0.24
CA VAL A 87 8.89 -2.33 1.61
C VAL A 87 9.24 -0.87 1.92
N ASP A 88 9.97 -0.19 1.02
CA ASP A 88 10.35 1.21 1.19
C ASP A 88 9.13 2.14 1.24
N VAL A 89 8.12 1.89 0.41
CA VAL A 89 6.86 2.64 0.43
C VAL A 89 6.13 2.46 1.76
N LEU A 90 6.00 1.22 2.24
CA LEU A 90 5.33 0.92 3.51
C LEU A 90 6.05 1.56 4.69
N GLU A 91 7.39 1.52 4.71
CA GLU A 91 8.21 2.18 5.72
C GLU A 91 8.01 3.71 5.72
N ALA A 92 8.00 4.33 4.54
CA ALA A 92 7.75 5.76 4.40
C ALA A 92 6.35 6.16 4.86
N VAL A 93 5.33 5.37 4.49
CA VAL A 93 3.93 5.55 4.93
C VAL A 93 3.84 5.43 6.46
N HIS A 94 4.42 4.39 7.03
CA HIS A 94 4.41 4.16 8.48
C HIS A 94 5.06 5.33 9.23
N ARG A 95 6.26 5.74 8.80
CA ARG A 95 7.01 6.85 9.38
C ARG A 95 6.28 8.19 9.30
N THR A 96 5.46 8.38 8.26
CA THR A 96 4.68 9.60 8.06
C THR A 96 3.38 9.59 8.86
N LEU A 97 2.65 8.48 8.90
CA LEU A 97 1.31 8.42 9.48
C LEU A 97 1.31 8.33 11.01
N LEU A 98 2.24 7.55 11.60
CA LEU A 98 2.26 7.30 13.05
C LEU A 98 2.38 8.58 13.90
N PRO A 99 3.28 9.55 13.60
CA PRO A 99 3.37 10.78 14.39
C PRO A 99 2.10 11.61 14.38
N HIS A 100 1.24 11.42 13.36
CA HIS A 100 -0.05 12.09 13.22
C HIS A 100 -1.22 11.28 13.85
N GLY A 101 -0.92 10.16 14.52
CA GLY A 101 -1.91 9.32 15.19
C GLY A 101 -2.71 8.41 14.26
N TYR A 102 -2.28 8.25 13.00
CA TYR A 102 -2.86 7.29 12.07
C TYR A 102 -2.15 5.94 12.12
N GLN A 103 -2.89 4.88 11.85
CA GLN A 103 -2.40 3.50 11.87
C GLN A 103 -2.51 2.90 10.46
N PRO A 104 -1.39 2.71 9.75
CA PRO A 104 -1.41 2.01 8.48
C PRO A 104 -1.79 0.53 8.68
N MET A 105 -2.68 0.04 7.82
CA MET A 105 -3.10 -1.37 7.77
C MET A 105 -2.73 -1.93 6.40
N ILE A 106 -1.84 -2.91 6.37
CA ILE A 106 -1.33 -3.46 5.11
C ILE A 106 -2.29 -4.52 4.59
N GLY A 107 -2.69 -4.39 3.33
CA GLY A 107 -3.38 -5.42 2.56
C GLY A 107 -2.53 -5.82 1.34
N VAL A 108 -2.43 -7.11 1.07
CA VAL A 108 -1.70 -7.64 -0.08
C VAL A 108 -2.70 -8.17 -1.10
N THR A 109 -2.59 -7.73 -2.35
CA THR A 109 -3.56 -8.01 -3.41
C THR A 109 -3.09 -9.04 -4.42
N HIS A 110 -1.83 -9.46 -4.39
CA HIS A 110 -1.19 -10.40 -5.32
C HIS A 110 -1.43 -10.09 -6.81
N TYR A 111 -1.60 -8.81 -7.15
CA TYR A 111 -2.03 -8.35 -8.48
C TYR A 111 -3.40 -8.89 -8.90
N ASP A 112 -4.22 -9.37 -7.97
CA ASP A 112 -5.56 -9.87 -8.23
C ASP A 112 -6.62 -8.80 -7.88
N PRO A 113 -7.35 -8.26 -8.88
CA PRO A 113 -8.40 -7.28 -8.63
C PRO A 113 -9.56 -7.82 -7.76
N GLN A 114 -9.77 -9.13 -7.71
CA GLN A 114 -10.81 -9.76 -6.89
C GLN A 114 -10.38 -9.78 -5.41
N GLU A 115 -9.11 -10.10 -5.13
CA GLU A 115 -8.56 -10.00 -3.77
C GLU A 115 -8.59 -8.54 -3.29
N GLU A 116 -8.22 -7.57 -4.15
CA GLU A 116 -8.32 -6.15 -3.82
C GLU A 116 -9.76 -5.77 -3.45
N GLU A 117 -10.75 -6.20 -4.22
CA GLU A 117 -12.16 -5.94 -3.94
C GLU A 117 -12.59 -6.49 -2.58
N GLN A 118 -12.18 -7.71 -2.23
CA GLN A 118 -12.49 -8.32 -0.94
C GLN A 118 -11.87 -7.55 0.23
N LEU A 119 -10.61 -7.14 0.09
CA LEU A 119 -9.91 -6.32 1.08
C LEU A 119 -10.59 -4.96 1.26
N LEU A 120 -10.93 -4.28 0.16
CA LEU A 120 -11.63 -3.01 0.20
C LEU A 120 -12.98 -3.12 0.90
N ARG A 121 -13.75 -4.16 0.59
CA ARG A 121 -15.03 -4.43 1.26
C ARG A 121 -14.88 -4.57 2.76
N SER A 122 -13.86 -5.30 3.20
CA SER A 122 -13.54 -5.49 4.62
C SER A 122 -13.10 -4.18 5.29
N TYR A 123 -12.16 -3.46 4.68
CA TYR A 123 -11.61 -2.25 5.28
C TYR A 123 -12.61 -1.09 5.32
N LEU A 124 -13.40 -0.89 4.27
CA LEU A 124 -14.40 0.18 4.20
C LEU A 124 -15.51 0.00 5.24
N ALA A 125 -15.81 -1.24 5.63
CA ALA A 125 -16.75 -1.52 6.73
C ALA A 125 -16.33 -0.89 8.07
N HIS A 126 -15.02 -0.67 8.27
CA HIS A 126 -14.46 -0.04 9.48
C HIS A 126 -14.31 1.48 9.36
N ARG A 127 -14.84 2.11 8.30
CA ARG A 127 -14.79 3.56 8.06
C ARG A 127 -13.39 4.14 8.25
N PRO A 128 -12.41 3.73 7.45
CA PRO A 128 -11.02 4.18 7.58
C PRO A 128 -10.90 5.70 7.37
N ALA A 129 -9.81 6.28 7.88
CA ALA A 129 -9.53 7.70 7.73
C ALA A 129 -9.12 8.09 6.30
N GLY A 130 -8.58 7.13 5.55
CA GLY A 130 -8.17 7.28 4.16
C GLY A 130 -7.76 5.93 3.58
N LEU A 131 -7.50 5.89 2.29
CA LEU A 131 -7.01 4.72 1.53
C LEU A 131 -5.75 5.10 0.75
N LEU A 132 -4.75 4.22 0.76
CA LEU A 132 -3.59 4.28 -0.13
C LEU A 132 -3.61 3.02 -1.02
N LEU A 133 -3.79 3.19 -2.31
CA LEU A 133 -4.02 2.10 -3.27
C LEU A 133 -2.96 2.12 -4.36
N THR A 134 -2.36 0.99 -4.67
CA THR A 134 -1.38 0.89 -5.75
C THR A 134 -2.07 0.77 -7.11
N GLY A 135 -1.77 1.68 -8.02
CA GLY A 135 -2.30 1.68 -9.39
C GLY A 135 -3.80 1.93 -9.52
N PHE A 136 -4.31 1.78 -10.74
CA PHE A 136 -5.73 2.00 -11.08
C PHE A 136 -6.45 0.73 -11.54
N ASP A 137 -5.75 -0.41 -11.63
CA ASP A 137 -6.30 -1.67 -12.11
C ASP A 137 -7.11 -2.36 -11.02
N ARG A 138 -8.43 -2.26 -11.12
CA ARG A 138 -9.40 -2.85 -10.18
C ARG A 138 -10.74 -3.09 -10.82
N THR A 139 -11.56 -3.92 -10.16
CA THR A 139 -12.92 -4.23 -10.59
C THR A 139 -13.81 -2.98 -10.60
N GLU A 140 -14.87 -3.01 -11.40
CA GLU A 140 -15.87 -1.92 -11.37
C GLU A 140 -16.56 -1.82 -10.01
N ALA A 141 -16.80 -2.94 -9.35
CA ALA A 141 -17.38 -2.98 -8.01
C ALA A 141 -16.46 -2.30 -6.99
N ALA A 142 -15.13 -2.53 -7.05
CA ALA A 142 -14.15 -1.84 -6.21
C ALA A 142 -14.16 -0.33 -6.45
N ARG A 143 -14.20 0.12 -7.72
CA ARG A 143 -14.31 1.55 -8.06
C ARG A 143 -15.57 2.19 -7.46
N GLN A 144 -16.70 1.53 -7.59
CA GLN A 144 -17.98 2.01 -7.03
C GLN A 144 -17.96 2.05 -5.50
N MET A 145 -17.39 1.05 -4.85
CA MET A 145 -17.24 1.06 -3.38
C MET A 145 -16.38 2.22 -2.89
N ILE A 146 -15.25 2.50 -3.54
CA ILE A 146 -14.38 3.62 -3.19
C ILE A 146 -15.12 4.94 -3.38
N ALA A 147 -15.74 5.15 -4.55
CA ALA A 147 -16.47 6.37 -4.87
C ALA A 147 -17.66 6.61 -3.92
N GLY A 148 -18.42 5.55 -3.58
CA GLY A 148 -19.57 5.63 -2.70
C GLY A 148 -19.21 5.74 -1.20
N SER A 149 -17.98 5.43 -0.81
CA SER A 149 -17.56 5.43 0.59
C SER A 149 -17.38 6.82 1.20
N GLY A 150 -17.09 7.83 0.38
CA GLY A 150 -16.68 9.16 0.81
C GLY A 150 -15.32 9.20 1.54
N VAL A 151 -14.56 8.11 1.56
CA VAL A 151 -13.25 8.02 2.18
C VAL A 151 -12.20 8.63 1.24
N PRO A 152 -11.34 9.54 1.73
CA PRO A 152 -10.24 10.06 0.92
C PRO A 152 -9.34 8.92 0.41
N CYS A 153 -9.02 8.94 -0.89
CA CYS A 153 -8.20 7.93 -1.52
C CYS A 153 -7.03 8.58 -2.28
N VAL A 154 -5.82 8.05 -2.09
CA VAL A 154 -4.64 8.43 -2.87
C VAL A 154 -4.12 7.18 -3.58
N TYR A 155 -3.92 7.32 -4.89
CA TYR A 155 -3.35 6.28 -5.74
C TYR A 155 -1.83 6.42 -5.83
N LEU A 156 -1.14 5.31 -5.71
CA LEU A 156 0.32 5.25 -5.70
C LEU A 156 0.86 4.64 -7.00
N MET A 157 2.08 4.98 -7.36
CA MET A 157 2.86 4.41 -8.48
C MET A 157 2.38 4.76 -9.88
N GLU A 158 1.32 5.50 -10.06
CA GLU A 158 0.81 5.93 -11.36
C GLU A 158 0.35 7.38 -11.31
N LEU A 159 0.15 7.97 -12.48
CA LEU A 159 -0.41 9.31 -12.64
C LEU A 159 -1.68 9.26 -13.49
N THR A 160 -2.60 10.17 -13.20
CA THR A 160 -3.81 10.40 -14.00
C THR A 160 -4.11 11.89 -14.14
N GLN A 161 -4.76 12.26 -15.23
CA GLN A 161 -5.30 13.60 -15.45
C GLN A 161 -6.78 13.70 -15.04
N ALA A 162 -7.37 12.63 -14.50
CA ALA A 162 -8.75 12.63 -14.06
C ALA A 162 -8.98 13.67 -12.94
N PRO A 163 -10.00 14.51 -13.03
CA PRO A 163 -10.28 15.52 -12.01
C PRO A 163 -10.67 14.85 -10.69
N ASN A 164 -10.27 15.47 -9.57
CA ASN A 164 -10.55 15.01 -8.20
C ASN A 164 -9.98 13.63 -7.85
N VAL A 165 -8.99 13.14 -8.60
CA VAL A 165 -8.23 11.94 -8.28
C VAL A 165 -6.84 12.34 -7.79
N TYR A 166 -6.53 11.98 -6.55
CA TYR A 166 -5.21 12.23 -5.97
C TYR A 166 -4.30 11.04 -6.26
N CYS A 167 -3.12 11.33 -6.82
CA CYS A 167 -2.12 10.30 -7.11
C CYS A 167 -0.71 10.79 -6.80
N VAL A 168 0.15 9.84 -6.44
CA VAL A 168 1.59 10.05 -6.24
C VAL A 168 2.32 8.95 -6.98
N GLY A 169 3.10 9.32 -7.98
CA GLY A 169 3.79 8.36 -8.84
C GLY A 169 4.50 9.03 -10.00
N PHE A 170 4.72 8.25 -11.04
CA PHE A 170 5.33 8.71 -12.28
C PHE A 170 4.70 7.99 -13.48
N SER A 171 4.89 8.54 -14.68
CA SER A 171 4.43 7.90 -15.91
C SER A 171 5.29 6.69 -16.21
N GLN A 172 4.70 5.52 -16.17
CA GLN A 172 5.38 4.26 -16.51
C GLN A 172 5.81 4.23 -17.98
N THR A 173 5.01 4.83 -18.86
CA THR A 173 5.34 4.96 -20.29
C THR A 173 6.56 5.86 -20.50
N GLU A 174 6.61 7.03 -19.84
CA GLU A 174 7.76 7.93 -19.94
C GLU A 174 9.03 7.30 -19.32
N ALA A 175 8.87 6.58 -18.21
CA ALA A 175 9.99 5.84 -17.61
C ALA A 175 10.54 4.76 -18.56
N GLY A 176 9.67 3.97 -19.19
CA GLY A 176 10.06 2.98 -20.20
C GLY A 176 10.76 3.60 -21.41
N HIS A 177 10.23 4.75 -21.88
CA HIS A 177 10.86 5.52 -22.95
C HIS A 177 12.27 6.00 -22.56
N ALA A 178 12.40 6.66 -21.40
CA ALA A 178 13.66 7.24 -20.94
C ALA A 178 14.77 6.19 -20.74
N ILE A 179 14.44 5.02 -20.16
CA ILE A 179 15.40 3.91 -20.02
C ILE A 179 15.85 3.41 -21.39
N THR A 180 14.91 3.25 -22.31
CA THR A 180 15.22 2.78 -23.67
C THR A 180 16.07 3.79 -24.44
N GLU A 181 15.72 5.06 -24.34
CA GLU A 181 16.48 6.17 -24.92
C GLU A 181 17.92 6.19 -24.39
N HIS A 182 18.11 6.01 -23.06
CA HIS A 182 19.43 5.90 -22.48
C HIS A 182 20.25 4.78 -23.13
N LEU A 183 19.67 3.60 -23.33
CA LEU A 183 20.35 2.49 -24.01
C LEU A 183 20.70 2.81 -25.47
N VAL A 184 19.78 3.47 -26.21
CA VAL A 184 20.02 3.95 -27.58
C VAL A 184 21.17 4.96 -27.61
N GLN A 185 21.20 5.92 -26.70
CA GLN A 185 22.27 6.92 -26.56
C GLN A 185 23.62 6.31 -26.19
N ARG A 186 23.61 5.17 -25.48
CA ARG A 186 24.82 4.36 -25.21
C ARG A 186 25.28 3.52 -26.41
N GLY A 187 24.66 3.70 -27.57
CA GLY A 187 25.04 3.03 -28.81
C GLY A 187 24.48 1.63 -28.97
N ARG A 188 23.60 1.16 -28.07
CA ARG A 188 23.01 -0.19 -28.21
C ARG A 188 22.09 -0.28 -29.39
N GLN A 189 22.20 -1.35 -30.14
CA GLN A 189 21.51 -1.52 -31.42
C GLN A 189 20.35 -2.54 -31.32
N ARG A 190 20.53 -3.59 -30.56
CA ARG A 190 19.59 -4.71 -30.43
C ARG A 190 19.17 -4.86 -28.99
N ILE A 191 18.31 -3.95 -28.58
CA ILE A 191 17.81 -3.84 -27.20
C ILE A 191 16.59 -4.74 -27.04
N ALA A 192 16.63 -5.72 -26.13
CA ALA A 192 15.49 -6.57 -25.80
C ALA A 192 14.70 -5.99 -24.62
N PHE A 193 13.39 -6.25 -24.61
CA PHE A 193 12.51 -6.01 -23.47
C PHE A 193 12.05 -7.33 -22.87
N VAL A 194 12.32 -7.54 -21.58
CA VAL A 194 11.96 -8.76 -20.85
C VAL A 194 10.99 -8.40 -19.72
N ALA A 195 9.82 -9.00 -19.75
CA ALA A 195 8.77 -8.72 -18.80
C ALA A 195 8.06 -9.96 -18.28
N ALA A 196 7.60 -9.87 -17.05
CA ALA A 196 6.73 -10.85 -16.40
C ALA A 196 5.59 -10.13 -15.67
N GLN A 197 4.60 -10.89 -15.19
CA GLN A 197 3.44 -10.40 -14.46
C GLN A 197 2.48 -9.52 -15.29
N LEU A 198 2.82 -9.09 -16.45
CA LEU A 198 2.10 -8.33 -17.47
C LEU A 198 0.94 -7.43 -16.95
N ASP A 199 1.10 -6.85 -15.75
CA ASP A 199 0.17 -5.88 -15.19
C ASP A 199 0.19 -4.57 -16.00
N PRO A 200 -0.81 -3.68 -15.85
CA PRO A 200 -0.91 -2.46 -16.64
C PRO A 200 0.35 -1.59 -16.60
N ARG A 201 1.05 -1.48 -15.46
CA ARG A 201 2.28 -0.69 -15.35
C ARG A 201 3.43 -1.31 -16.14
N THR A 202 3.55 -2.64 -16.12
CA THR A 202 4.49 -3.38 -16.96
C THR A 202 4.22 -3.14 -18.45
N MET A 203 2.95 -3.17 -18.86
CA MET A 203 2.56 -2.92 -20.25
C MET A 203 2.76 -1.48 -20.68
N GLN A 204 2.57 -0.51 -19.78
CA GLN A 204 2.89 0.90 -20.03
C GLN A 204 4.40 1.09 -20.24
N ARG A 205 5.27 0.43 -19.46
CA ARG A 205 6.73 0.44 -19.69
C ARG A 205 7.11 -0.16 -21.05
N ALA A 206 6.45 -1.27 -21.41
CA ALA A 206 6.62 -1.86 -22.75
C ALA A 206 6.25 -0.89 -23.87
N GLU A 207 5.17 -0.11 -23.70
CA GLU A 207 4.78 0.88 -24.70
C GLU A 207 5.80 2.02 -24.80
N GLY A 208 6.37 2.46 -23.70
CA GLY A 208 7.48 3.43 -23.69
C GLY A 208 8.70 2.90 -24.44
N TYR A 209 9.08 1.65 -24.21
CA TYR A 209 10.14 0.95 -24.95
C TYR A 209 9.84 0.90 -26.46
N ARG A 210 8.64 0.48 -26.83
CA ARG A 210 8.22 0.38 -28.26
C ARG A 210 8.25 1.72 -28.94
N ARG A 211 7.73 2.76 -28.28
CA ARG A 211 7.70 4.13 -28.80
C ARG A 211 9.12 4.61 -29.10
N CYS A 212 10.03 4.54 -28.14
CA CYS A 212 11.40 4.98 -28.30
C CYS A 212 12.11 4.27 -29.46
N LEU A 213 11.98 2.93 -29.56
CA LEU A 213 12.64 2.18 -30.63
C LEU A 213 11.99 2.40 -32.00
N ARG A 214 10.69 2.65 -32.10
CA ARG A 214 10.03 3.06 -33.34
C ARG A 214 10.55 4.42 -33.82
N GLU A 215 10.67 5.39 -32.93
CA GLU A 215 11.24 6.72 -33.22
C GLU A 215 12.70 6.61 -33.70
N ALA A 216 13.47 5.68 -33.12
CA ALA A 216 14.85 5.40 -33.53
C ALA A 216 14.98 4.51 -34.78
N GLY A 217 13.86 4.00 -35.33
CA GLY A 217 13.89 3.04 -36.49
C GLY A 217 14.50 1.68 -36.15
N ARG A 218 14.47 1.27 -34.87
CA ARG A 218 15.16 0.04 -34.38
C ARG A 218 14.21 -0.97 -33.74
N TYR A 219 12.90 -0.72 -33.76
CA TYR A 219 11.94 -1.62 -33.15
C TYR A 219 11.84 -2.96 -33.86
N ASP A 220 12.12 -4.05 -33.18
CA ASP A 220 11.92 -5.42 -33.60
C ASP A 220 11.03 -6.15 -32.57
N PRO A 221 9.76 -6.51 -32.92
CA PRO A 221 8.87 -7.21 -31.98
C PRO A 221 9.38 -8.56 -31.51
N LYS A 222 10.35 -9.17 -32.25
CA LYS A 222 10.99 -10.42 -31.83
C LYS A 222 11.90 -10.24 -30.62
N LEU A 223 12.26 -9.00 -30.24
CA LEU A 223 13.08 -8.70 -29.08
C LEU A 223 12.26 -8.46 -27.83
N GLU A 224 10.93 -8.60 -27.87
CA GLU A 224 10.08 -8.64 -26.69
C GLU A 224 9.91 -10.08 -26.20
N LEU A 225 10.21 -10.31 -24.92
CA LEU A 225 9.97 -11.56 -24.23
C LEU A 225 9.02 -11.30 -23.07
N LEU A 226 7.74 -11.64 -23.27
CA LEU A 226 6.65 -11.33 -22.35
C LEU A 226 6.11 -12.62 -21.73
N SER A 227 6.26 -12.77 -20.41
CA SER A 227 5.78 -13.92 -19.65
C SER A 227 4.58 -13.54 -18.78
N PRO A 228 3.45 -14.26 -18.82
CA PRO A 228 2.34 -14.03 -17.90
C PRO A 228 2.61 -14.56 -16.50
N GLN A 229 3.72 -15.26 -16.27
CA GLN A 229 4.06 -15.81 -14.95
C GLN A 229 4.35 -14.70 -13.95
N PRO A 230 4.13 -14.95 -12.62
CA PRO A 230 4.56 -14.04 -11.57
C PRO A 230 6.06 -13.73 -11.65
N SER A 231 6.40 -12.44 -11.45
CA SER A 231 7.78 -11.97 -11.47
C SER A 231 8.61 -12.58 -10.33
N SER A 232 9.83 -13.01 -10.64
CA SER A 232 10.78 -13.50 -9.64
C SER A 232 12.22 -13.44 -10.21
N MET A 233 13.22 -13.45 -9.32
CA MET A 233 14.63 -13.54 -9.72
C MET A 233 14.89 -14.82 -10.54
N ARG A 234 14.34 -15.97 -10.12
CA ARG A 234 14.49 -17.23 -10.88
C ARG A 234 14.00 -17.09 -12.32
N LEU A 235 12.78 -16.54 -12.49
CA LEU A 235 12.22 -16.32 -13.82
C LEU A 235 13.08 -15.33 -14.65
N GLY A 236 13.66 -14.31 -14.00
CA GLY A 236 14.56 -13.37 -14.67
C GLY A 236 15.79 -14.05 -15.27
N GLY A 237 16.41 -14.98 -14.56
CA GLY A 237 17.50 -15.81 -15.08
C GLY A 237 17.07 -16.69 -16.24
N GLU A 238 15.97 -17.44 -16.08
CA GLU A 238 15.42 -18.32 -17.10
C GLU A 238 15.09 -17.55 -18.41
N LEU A 239 14.48 -16.37 -18.29
CA LEU A 239 14.15 -15.54 -19.45
C LEU A 239 15.39 -14.95 -20.13
N LEU A 240 16.44 -14.61 -19.38
CA LEU A 240 17.69 -14.17 -19.97
C LEU A 240 18.37 -15.29 -20.75
N GLU A 241 18.48 -16.50 -20.20
CA GLU A 241 19.03 -17.65 -20.87
C GLU A 241 18.26 -17.97 -22.15
N GLU A 242 16.93 -17.97 -22.10
CA GLU A 242 16.09 -18.15 -23.30
C GLU A 242 16.35 -17.05 -24.33
N LEU A 243 16.42 -15.78 -23.92
CA LEU A 243 16.69 -14.66 -24.79
C LEU A 243 18.02 -14.82 -25.54
N LEU A 244 19.10 -15.09 -24.81
CA LEU A 244 20.45 -15.23 -25.39
C LEU A 244 20.55 -16.43 -26.32
N ARG A 245 19.88 -17.52 -26.00
CA ARG A 245 19.85 -18.73 -26.85
C ARG A 245 19.05 -18.52 -28.14
N THR A 246 17.91 -17.80 -28.06
CA THR A 246 16.97 -17.71 -29.19
C THR A 246 17.16 -16.47 -30.05
N ARG A 247 17.82 -15.43 -29.50
CA ARG A 247 17.98 -14.11 -30.13
C ARG A 247 19.44 -13.64 -30.06
N PRO A 248 20.33 -14.31 -30.80
CA PRO A 248 21.75 -13.95 -30.78
C PRO A 248 21.95 -12.51 -31.25
N GLY A 249 22.94 -11.84 -30.69
CA GLY A 249 23.29 -10.47 -31.03
C GLY A 249 22.49 -9.39 -30.29
N VAL A 250 21.67 -9.75 -29.29
CA VAL A 250 21.15 -8.78 -28.30
C VAL A 250 22.33 -8.17 -27.54
N ASP A 251 22.40 -6.85 -27.50
CA ASP A 251 23.50 -6.09 -26.88
C ASP A 251 23.09 -5.28 -25.65
N ALA A 252 21.78 -5.26 -25.35
CA ALA A 252 21.25 -4.75 -24.13
C ALA A 252 19.88 -5.38 -23.80
N VAL A 253 19.54 -5.43 -22.51
CA VAL A 253 18.25 -5.92 -22.04
C VAL A 253 17.64 -4.91 -21.08
N PHE A 254 16.40 -4.52 -21.35
CA PHE A 254 15.57 -3.79 -20.43
C PHE A 254 14.60 -4.76 -19.72
N PHE A 255 14.88 -5.09 -18.48
CA PHE A 255 13.95 -5.85 -17.64
C PHE A 255 12.87 -4.93 -17.06
N CYS A 256 11.62 -5.36 -17.05
CA CYS A 256 10.51 -4.52 -16.63
C CYS A 256 10.51 -4.19 -15.13
N ASN A 257 11.23 -4.93 -14.29
CA ASN A 257 11.37 -4.71 -12.86
C ASN A 257 12.69 -5.27 -12.30
N ASP A 258 12.95 -4.94 -11.03
CA ASP A 258 14.21 -5.25 -10.34
C ASP A 258 14.40 -6.75 -10.11
N ASP A 259 13.34 -7.50 -9.77
CA ASP A 259 13.43 -8.94 -9.52
C ASP A 259 13.93 -9.68 -10.76
N LEU A 260 13.38 -9.35 -11.93
CA LEU A 260 13.83 -9.91 -13.20
C LEU A 260 15.26 -9.47 -13.53
N ALA A 261 15.58 -8.19 -13.31
CA ALA A 261 16.91 -7.66 -13.61
C ALA A 261 17.99 -8.30 -12.74
N GLN A 262 17.73 -8.47 -11.45
CA GLN A 262 18.65 -9.14 -10.53
C GLN A 262 18.83 -10.61 -10.90
N GLY A 263 17.74 -11.31 -11.23
CA GLY A 263 17.81 -12.68 -11.71
C GLY A 263 18.59 -12.83 -13.00
N GLY A 264 18.36 -11.93 -13.96
CA GLY A 264 19.12 -11.88 -15.20
C GLY A 264 20.61 -11.61 -14.96
N LEU A 265 20.94 -10.66 -14.08
CA LEU A 265 22.33 -10.34 -13.73
C LEU A 265 23.06 -11.51 -13.06
N LEU A 266 22.36 -12.29 -12.23
CA LEU A 266 22.95 -13.48 -11.58
C LEU A 266 23.16 -14.65 -12.54
N ALA A 267 22.42 -14.70 -13.65
CA ALA A 267 22.53 -15.75 -14.67
C ALA A 267 23.52 -15.40 -15.80
N ALA A 268 23.93 -14.12 -15.91
CA ALA A 268 24.86 -13.64 -16.93
C ALA A 268 26.33 -13.98 -16.60
#